data_cfe87647a1783d985104c204e039d126
#
_entry.id   cfe87647a1783d985104c204e039d126
#
_cell.length_a   1.000
_cell.length_b   1.000
_cell.length_c   1.000
_cell.angle_alpha   90.00
_cell.angle_beta   90.00
_cell.angle_gamma   90.00
#
_symmetry.space_group_name_H-M   'P 1'
#
loop_
_entity.id
_entity.type
_entity.pdbx_description
1 polymer ?
#
loop_
_entity_poly.entity_id
_entity_poly.type
_entity_poly.pdbx_seq_one_letter_code
_entity_poly.pdbx_strand_id
1 'polypeptide(L)'
;RQEAQALAQKEGEAKLEALKKGEDKLTWGAAKPVSRMDARLIPPVAAPAVFKMDTAKLPSYAGIELPGTGYALFKLTKVDAGEKLDDARKQAMLTQLGNLSAQEEMRLYLDSLRARYKVEINQSALETKEK
;
A
#
# COMPACT_ATOMS: atom_id res chain seq x y z
N ARG A 1 21.81 -5.13 20.14
CA ARG A 1 20.90 -4.49 19.15
C ARG A 1 19.57 -5.22 19.06
N GLN A 2 19.55 -6.55 19.04
CA GLN A 2 18.29 -7.34 19.00
C GLN A 2 17.45 -7.16 20.27
N GLU A 3 18.07 -7.14 21.44
CA GLU A 3 17.38 -6.89 22.70
C GLU A 3 16.75 -5.50 22.77
N ALA A 4 17.45 -4.48 22.28
CA ALA A 4 16.92 -3.11 22.24
C ALA A 4 15.73 -3.00 21.28
N GLN A 5 15.73 -3.72 20.16
CA GLN A 5 14.63 -3.75 19.22
C GLN A 5 13.41 -4.49 19.80
N ALA A 6 13.63 -5.62 20.45
CA ALA A 6 12.56 -6.37 21.13
C ALA A 6 11.93 -5.56 22.28
N LEU A 7 12.73 -4.80 23.02
CA LEU A 7 12.24 -3.91 24.08
C LEU A 7 11.41 -2.76 23.46
N ALA A 8 11.90 -2.13 22.41
CA ALA A 8 11.20 -1.05 21.72
C ALA A 8 9.85 -1.52 21.13
N GLN A 9 9.81 -2.75 20.58
CA GLN A 9 8.59 -3.35 20.09
C GLN A 9 7.58 -3.56 21.24
N LYS A 10 8.00 -4.20 22.32
CA LYS A 10 7.14 -4.48 23.48
C LYS A 10 6.59 -3.20 24.10
N GLU A 11 7.41 -2.18 24.27
CA GLU A 11 6.97 -0.88 24.77
C GLU A 11 6.04 -0.17 23.78
N GLY A 12 6.34 -0.25 22.50
CA GLY A 12 5.52 0.32 21.42
C GLY A 12 4.13 -0.30 21.37
N GLU A 13 4.03 -1.62 21.46
CA GLU A 13 2.76 -2.36 21.49
C GLU A 13 1.95 -2.00 22.75
N ALA A 14 2.59 -1.95 23.92
CA ALA A 14 1.92 -1.54 25.16
C ALA A 14 1.36 -0.11 25.08
N LYS A 15 2.12 0.83 24.50
CA LYS A 15 1.66 2.19 24.26
C LYS A 15 0.52 2.25 23.25
N LEU A 16 0.55 1.43 22.19
CA LEU A 16 -0.53 1.34 21.22
C LEU A 16 -1.83 0.83 21.86
N GLU A 17 -1.75 -0.15 22.72
CA GLU A 17 -2.93 -0.64 23.47
C GLU A 17 -3.51 0.43 24.40
N ALA A 18 -2.66 1.16 25.13
CA ALA A 18 -3.10 2.27 25.96
C ALA A 18 -3.81 3.35 25.14
N LEU A 19 -3.25 3.71 23.96
CA LEU A 19 -3.88 4.65 23.02
C LEU A 19 -5.26 4.19 22.55
N LYS A 20 -5.39 2.91 22.20
CA LYS A 20 -6.68 2.31 21.79
C LYS A 20 -7.72 2.33 22.93
N LYS A 21 -7.29 2.29 24.18
CA LYS A 21 -8.15 2.42 25.37
C LYS A 21 -8.50 3.88 25.72
N GLY A 22 -7.96 4.85 24.97
CA GLY A 22 -8.22 6.28 25.18
C GLY A 22 -7.20 6.98 26.06
N GLU A 23 -6.12 6.33 26.46
CA GLU A 23 -5.05 6.91 27.25
C GLU A 23 -3.98 7.54 26.34
N ASP A 24 -4.32 8.65 25.71
CA ASP A 24 -3.37 9.40 24.86
C ASP A 24 -2.57 10.42 25.70
N LYS A 25 -1.49 9.96 26.27
CA LYS A 25 -0.54 10.78 27.04
C LYS A 25 0.76 11.07 26.29
N LEU A 26 0.80 10.72 24.98
CA LEU A 26 1.99 10.90 24.19
C LEU A 26 2.09 12.31 23.60
N THR A 27 3.29 12.83 23.54
CA THR A 27 3.58 14.06 22.80
C THR A 27 3.70 13.73 21.31
N TRP A 28 2.74 14.18 20.53
CA TRP A 28 2.71 13.96 19.10
C TRP A 28 3.42 15.09 18.36
N GLY A 29 4.10 14.75 17.28
CA GLY A 29 4.62 15.75 16.35
C GLY A 29 3.49 16.50 15.61
N ALA A 30 3.83 17.56 14.89
CA ALA A 30 2.86 18.29 14.09
C ALA A 30 2.17 17.38 13.06
N ALA A 31 0.85 17.49 12.95
CA ALA A 31 0.10 16.75 11.96
C ALA A 31 0.50 17.17 10.54
N LYS A 32 0.73 16.21 9.68
CA LYS A 32 1.14 16.43 8.28
C LYS A 32 0.16 15.69 7.36
N PRO A 33 -0.29 16.33 6.28
CA PRO A 33 -1.11 15.66 5.29
C PRO A 33 -0.28 14.63 4.52
N VAL A 34 -0.81 13.44 4.36
CA VAL A 34 -0.23 12.37 3.53
C VAL A 34 -1.29 11.77 2.63
N SER A 35 -0.93 11.46 1.41
CA SER A 35 -1.80 10.78 0.47
C SER A 35 -1.14 9.48 -0.02
N ARG A 36 -1.93 8.59 -0.62
CA ARG A 36 -1.39 7.37 -1.24
C ARG A 36 -0.45 7.65 -2.40
N MET A 37 -0.62 8.82 -3.05
CA MET A 37 0.24 9.26 -4.15
C MET A 37 1.51 9.95 -3.66
N ASP A 38 1.48 10.50 -2.45
CA ASP A 38 2.63 11.16 -1.82
C ASP A 38 2.72 10.75 -0.34
N ALA A 39 3.38 9.63 -0.12
CA ALA A 39 3.62 9.07 1.21
C ALA A 39 5.07 9.28 1.69
N ARG A 40 5.80 10.25 1.13
CA ARG A 40 7.22 10.51 1.46
C ARG A 40 7.48 10.83 2.92
N LEU A 41 6.46 11.28 3.63
CA LEU A 41 6.54 11.66 5.04
C LEU A 41 6.41 10.49 6.03
N ILE A 42 6.10 9.30 5.52
CA ILE A 42 6.01 8.07 6.31
C ILE A 42 6.95 7.01 5.73
N PRO A 43 7.54 6.15 6.58
CA PRO A 43 8.34 5.04 6.10
C PRO A 43 7.53 4.14 5.14
N PRO A 44 8.10 3.67 4.02
CA PRO A 44 7.37 2.83 3.06
C PRO A 44 6.75 1.58 3.69
N VAL A 45 7.41 0.99 4.67
CA VAL A 45 6.90 -0.17 5.41
C VAL A 45 5.68 0.17 6.27
N ALA A 46 5.50 1.43 6.67
CA ALA A 46 4.37 1.89 7.47
C ALA A 46 3.15 2.29 6.62
N ALA A 47 3.34 2.65 5.36
CA ALA A 47 2.28 3.14 4.50
C ALA A 47 1.06 2.19 4.42
N PRO A 48 1.21 0.86 4.22
CA PRO A 48 0.05 -0.04 4.18
C PRO A 48 -0.76 -0.06 5.46
N ALA A 49 -0.12 0.05 6.62
CA ALA A 49 -0.82 0.05 7.91
C ALA A 49 -1.49 1.39 8.19
N VAL A 50 -0.83 2.50 7.88
CA VAL A 50 -1.41 3.85 8.03
C VAL A 50 -2.66 4.00 7.16
N PHE A 51 -2.63 3.54 5.90
CA PHE A 51 -3.78 3.63 4.99
C PHE A 51 -4.86 2.55 5.20
N LYS A 52 -4.63 1.59 6.10
CA LYS A 52 -5.65 0.62 6.57
C LYS A 52 -6.30 1.02 7.88
N MET A 53 -5.88 2.14 8.50
CA MET A 53 -6.47 2.60 9.75
C MET A 53 -7.97 2.85 9.61
N ASP A 54 -8.71 2.59 10.68
CA ASP A 54 -10.14 2.84 10.70
C ASP A 54 -10.41 4.35 10.60
N THR A 55 -11.19 4.73 9.62
CA THR A 55 -11.60 6.11 9.35
C THR A 55 -12.97 6.48 9.95
N ALA A 56 -13.71 5.47 10.43
CA ALA A 56 -15.03 5.67 11.03
C ALA A 56 -14.94 6.23 12.45
N LYS A 57 -13.85 5.89 13.17
CA LYS A 57 -13.62 6.36 14.54
C LYS A 57 -12.28 7.09 14.62
N LEU A 58 -12.33 8.39 14.70
CA LEU A 58 -11.15 9.23 14.90
C LEU A 58 -11.08 9.76 16.33
N PRO A 59 -9.90 9.92 16.92
CA PRO A 59 -8.58 9.55 16.35
C PRO A 59 -8.37 8.02 16.31
N SER A 60 -7.70 7.55 15.25
CA SER A 60 -7.30 6.16 15.09
C SER A 60 -5.78 6.03 15.23
N TYR A 61 -5.32 4.89 15.71
CA TYR A 61 -3.91 4.65 16.01
C TYR A 61 -3.40 3.39 15.32
N ALA A 62 -2.19 3.46 14.81
CA ALA A 62 -1.45 2.31 14.28
C ALA A 62 -0.03 2.31 14.81
N GLY A 63 0.52 1.12 14.99
CA GLY A 63 1.91 0.91 15.37
C GLY A 63 2.58 -0.05 14.41
N ILE A 64 3.83 0.20 14.11
CA ILE A 64 4.63 -0.63 13.21
C ILE A 64 6.04 -0.74 13.70
N GLU A 65 6.56 -1.95 13.62
CA GLU A 65 7.98 -2.20 13.79
C GLU A 65 8.76 -1.66 12.59
N LEU A 66 9.80 -0.87 12.88
CA LEU A 66 10.75 -0.38 11.89
C LEU A 66 12.05 -1.18 12.03
N PRO A 67 12.39 -2.06 11.09
CA PRO A 67 13.57 -2.89 11.15
C PRO A 67 14.83 -2.06 11.39
N GLY A 68 15.60 -2.41 12.45
CA GLY A 68 16.84 -1.73 12.81
C GLY A 68 16.70 -0.34 13.44
N THR A 69 15.48 0.20 13.56
CA THR A 69 15.22 1.57 14.06
C THR A 69 14.37 1.57 15.34
N GLY A 70 13.43 0.61 15.48
CA GLY A 70 12.54 0.50 16.62
C GLY A 70 11.08 0.36 16.26
N TYR A 71 10.19 1.10 16.95
CA TYR A 71 8.75 1.03 16.76
C TYR A 71 8.15 2.42 16.52
N ALA A 72 7.34 2.56 15.50
CA ALA A 72 6.69 3.82 15.17
C ALA A 72 5.19 3.76 15.47
N LEU A 73 4.68 4.82 16.09
CA LEU A 73 3.26 5.02 16.38
C LEU A 73 2.72 6.13 15.47
N PHE A 74 1.56 5.89 14.89
CA PHE A 74 0.86 6.84 14.03
C PHE A 74 -0.52 7.14 14.60
N LYS A 75 -0.88 8.41 14.59
CA LYS A 75 -2.20 8.91 14.99
C LYS A 75 -2.88 9.54 13.79
N LEU A 76 -4.01 8.99 13.38
CA LEU A 76 -4.85 9.56 12.35
C LEU A 76 -5.87 10.50 13.03
N THR A 77 -5.75 11.78 12.77
CA THR A 77 -6.62 12.80 13.38
C THR A 77 -7.74 13.24 12.45
N LYS A 78 -7.49 13.21 11.14
CA LYS A 78 -8.45 13.68 10.13
C LYS A 78 -8.26 12.90 8.83
N VAL A 79 -9.36 12.69 8.14
CA VAL A 79 -9.38 12.18 6.77
C VAL A 79 -10.00 13.26 5.89
N ASP A 80 -9.22 13.76 4.96
CA ASP A 80 -9.72 14.68 3.97
C ASP A 80 -10.15 13.89 2.73
N ALA A 81 -11.36 14.13 2.25
CA ALA A 81 -11.76 13.65 0.94
C ALA A 81 -10.84 14.31 -0.09
N GLY A 82 -10.14 13.50 -0.88
CA GLY A 82 -9.27 14.02 -1.93
C GLY A 82 -10.03 14.94 -2.89
N GLU A 83 -9.29 15.69 -3.70
CA GLU A 83 -9.90 16.48 -4.76
C GLU A 83 -10.81 15.60 -5.62
N LYS A 84 -12.02 16.09 -5.88
CA LYS A 84 -12.91 15.43 -6.82
C LYS A 84 -12.23 15.42 -8.19
N LEU A 85 -11.97 14.23 -8.70
CA LEU A 85 -11.49 14.10 -10.08
C LEU A 85 -12.53 14.73 -11.01
N ASP A 86 -12.06 15.53 -11.95
CA ASP A 86 -12.90 15.96 -13.06
C ASP A 86 -13.32 14.74 -13.91
N ASP A 87 -14.41 14.88 -14.64
CA ASP A 87 -14.99 13.76 -15.41
C ASP A 87 -14.01 13.25 -16.47
N ALA A 88 -13.18 14.11 -17.06
CA ALA A 88 -12.18 13.73 -18.03
C ALA A 88 -11.07 12.85 -17.42
N ARG A 89 -10.55 13.22 -16.26
CA ARG A 89 -9.56 12.41 -15.53
C ARG A 89 -10.15 11.09 -15.05
N LYS A 90 -11.37 11.13 -14.55
CA LYS A 90 -12.10 9.91 -14.15
C LYS A 90 -12.25 8.94 -15.32
N GLN A 91 -12.66 9.44 -16.47
CA GLN A 91 -12.82 8.63 -17.68
C GLN A 91 -11.49 8.07 -18.18
N ALA A 92 -10.41 8.87 -18.15
CA ALA A 92 -9.08 8.42 -18.51
C ALA A 92 -8.60 7.28 -17.59
N MET A 93 -8.80 7.41 -16.26
CA MET A 93 -8.46 6.37 -15.30
C MET A 93 -9.26 5.09 -15.50
N LEU A 94 -10.57 5.20 -15.78
CA LEU A 94 -11.42 4.05 -16.07
C LEU A 94 -10.96 3.32 -17.33
N THR A 95 -10.60 4.06 -18.38
CA THR A 95 -10.07 3.48 -19.62
C THR A 95 -8.74 2.78 -19.37
N GLN A 96 -7.84 3.40 -18.64
CA GLN A 96 -6.55 2.80 -18.30
C GLN A 96 -6.72 1.52 -17.47
N LEU A 97 -7.59 1.54 -16.47
CA LEU A 97 -7.89 0.36 -15.65
C LEU A 97 -8.51 -0.75 -16.49
N GLY A 98 -9.44 -0.42 -17.37
CA GLY A 98 -10.06 -1.37 -18.31
C GLY A 98 -9.02 -2.04 -19.22
N ASN A 99 -8.08 -1.27 -19.76
CA ASN A 99 -7.01 -1.80 -20.60
C ASN A 99 -6.09 -2.75 -19.82
N LEU A 100 -5.71 -2.39 -18.58
CA LEU A 100 -4.89 -3.26 -17.73
C LEU A 100 -5.62 -4.57 -17.40
N SER A 101 -6.90 -4.49 -17.07
CA SER A 101 -7.74 -5.66 -16.78
C SER A 101 -7.85 -6.57 -18.01
N ALA A 102 -8.11 -6.01 -19.18
CA ALA A 102 -8.20 -6.75 -20.42
C ALA A 102 -6.88 -7.45 -20.80
N GLN A 103 -5.74 -6.79 -20.59
CA GLN A 103 -4.42 -7.40 -20.80
C GLN A 103 -4.18 -8.59 -19.86
N GLU A 104 -4.53 -8.44 -18.59
CA GLU A 104 -4.39 -9.51 -17.61
C GLU A 104 -5.34 -10.69 -17.92
N GLU A 105 -6.58 -10.43 -18.28
CA GLU A 105 -7.54 -11.46 -18.70
C GLU A 105 -7.02 -12.22 -19.92
N MET A 106 -6.50 -11.50 -20.93
CA MET A 106 -5.91 -12.13 -22.12
C MET A 106 -4.71 -13.00 -21.76
N ARG A 107 -3.84 -12.52 -20.86
CA ARG A 107 -2.68 -13.28 -20.39
C ARG A 107 -3.12 -14.57 -19.71
N LEU A 108 -4.06 -14.49 -18.76
CA LEU A 108 -4.60 -15.63 -18.04
C LEU A 108 -5.29 -16.63 -19.00
N TYR A 109 -6.01 -16.13 -20.00
CA TYR A 109 -6.64 -16.97 -21.02
C TYR A 109 -5.59 -17.75 -21.83
N LEU A 110 -4.54 -17.07 -22.31
CA LEU A 110 -3.45 -17.73 -23.03
C LEU A 110 -2.70 -18.74 -22.17
N ASP A 111 -2.46 -18.42 -20.91
CA ASP A 111 -1.83 -19.35 -19.97
C ASP A 111 -2.73 -20.59 -19.73
N SER A 112 -4.04 -20.41 -19.66
CA SER A 112 -4.99 -21.53 -19.55
C SER A 112 -4.98 -22.43 -20.79
N LEU A 113 -4.83 -21.84 -21.98
CA LEU A 113 -4.71 -22.61 -23.23
C LEU A 113 -3.39 -23.38 -23.27
N ARG A 114 -2.28 -22.75 -22.88
CA ARG A 114 -0.98 -23.42 -22.79
C ARG A 114 -0.97 -24.59 -21.81
N ALA A 115 -1.70 -24.48 -20.71
CA ALA A 115 -1.84 -25.57 -19.75
C ALA A 115 -2.67 -26.76 -20.28
N ARG A 116 -3.63 -26.50 -21.19
CA ARG A 116 -4.53 -27.54 -21.75
C ARG A 116 -4.01 -28.15 -23.03
N TYR A 117 -3.26 -27.41 -23.82
CA TYR A 117 -2.81 -27.83 -25.15
C TYR A 117 -1.29 -27.79 -25.24
N LYS A 118 -0.74 -28.73 -26.00
CA LYS A 118 0.69 -28.70 -26.32
C LYS A 118 0.95 -27.53 -27.26
N VAL A 119 1.73 -26.55 -26.80
CA VAL A 119 2.11 -25.38 -27.59
C VAL A 119 3.52 -25.58 -28.10
N GLU A 120 3.69 -25.56 -29.41
CA GLU A 120 4.99 -25.57 -30.08
C GLU A 120 5.22 -24.23 -30.75
N ILE A 121 6.34 -23.59 -30.42
CA ILE A 121 6.73 -22.32 -31.04
C ILE A 121 7.75 -22.59 -32.12
N ASN A 122 7.41 -22.29 -33.36
CA ASN A 122 8.36 -22.36 -34.47
C ASN A 122 9.22 -21.10 -34.48
N GLN A 123 10.39 -21.18 -33.86
CA GLN A 123 11.34 -20.05 -33.79
C GLN A 123 11.84 -19.59 -35.16
N SER A 124 12.00 -20.49 -36.10
CA SER A 124 12.45 -20.13 -37.45
C SER A 124 11.45 -19.29 -38.26
N ALA A 125 10.16 -19.36 -37.89
CA ALA A 125 9.12 -18.49 -38.45
C ALA A 125 9.09 -17.08 -37.84
N LEU A 126 9.68 -16.91 -36.67
CA LEU A 126 9.77 -15.62 -35.99
C LEU A 126 11.03 -14.81 -36.41
N GLU A 127 12.04 -15.50 -36.91
CA GLU A 127 13.22 -14.85 -37.48
C GLU A 127 12.85 -14.33 -38.88
N THR A 128 12.07 -13.26 -38.91
CA THR A 128 11.83 -12.53 -40.17
C THR A 128 13.14 -11.94 -40.58
N LYS A 129 13.68 -12.41 -41.70
CA LYS A 129 14.85 -11.85 -42.33
C LYS A 129 14.60 -10.36 -42.59
N GLU A 130 15.23 -9.52 -41.79
CA GLU A 130 15.49 -8.14 -42.24
C GLU A 130 16.36 -8.20 -43.50
N LYS A 131 15.75 -7.83 -44.59
CA LYS A 131 16.45 -7.54 -45.83
C LYS A 131 16.38 -6.05 -46.04
#